data_414ee686160f66486fae406f8e086992
#
_entry.id   414ee686160f66486fae406f8e086992
#
_cell.length_a   1.000
_cell.length_b   1.000
_cell.length_c   1.000
_cell.angle_alpha   90.00
_cell.angle_beta   90.00
_cell.angle_gamma   90.00
#
_symmetry.space_group_name_H-M   'P 1'
#
loop_
_entity.id
_entity.type
_entity.pdbx_description
1 polymer ?
#
loop_
_entity_poly.entity_id
_entity_poly.type
_entity_poly.pdbx_seq_one_letter_code
_entity_poly.pdbx_strand_id
1 'polypeptide(L)'
;MQTSEQTPYELPESLGKNLGIQLVSIEEGYVKATMPVDERTSRPCEPKDILNGGASLALAETVAGYGSIPLCEPGQMPCGIQISANHVHMVPVGTYVEATGTLVHRGRTSHVWNVDIKTPDGKLVSTARVVNLIVKKRL
;
A
#
# COMPACT_ATOMS: atom_id res chain seq x y z
N MET A 1 9.80 21.52 -14.72
CA MET A 1 9.51 20.56 -13.72
C MET A 1 9.81 19.16 -14.15
N GLN A 2 10.51 18.53 -13.36
CA GLN A 2 11.01 17.26 -13.68
C GLN A 2 10.01 16.18 -13.39
N THR A 3 9.62 15.44 -14.40
CA THR A 3 9.11 14.11 -14.16
C THR A 3 10.31 13.25 -13.83
N SER A 4 10.65 13.14 -12.58
CA SER A 4 11.64 12.17 -12.21
C SER A 4 11.11 10.80 -12.57
N GLU A 5 11.86 10.07 -13.37
CA GLU A 5 11.71 8.63 -13.39
C GLU A 5 12.09 8.17 -11.98
N GLN A 6 11.09 8.01 -11.13
CA GLN A 6 11.34 7.50 -9.79
C GLN A 6 11.61 6.02 -9.91
N THR A 7 12.84 5.62 -9.71
CA THR A 7 13.16 4.21 -9.56
C THR A 7 12.54 3.69 -8.27
N PRO A 8 11.98 2.47 -8.28
CA PRO A 8 11.49 1.85 -7.06
C PRO A 8 12.59 1.81 -6.01
N TYR A 9 12.26 2.10 -4.78
CA TYR A 9 13.21 2.03 -3.68
C TYR A 9 12.66 1.17 -2.54
N GLU A 10 13.58 0.54 -1.82
CA GLU A 10 13.24 -0.29 -0.70
C GLU A 10 12.85 0.54 0.52
N LEU A 11 11.91 0.01 1.30
CA LEU A 11 11.54 0.60 2.57
C LEU A 11 12.62 0.34 3.62
N PRO A 12 12.68 1.17 4.68
CA PRO A 12 13.51 0.85 5.84
C PRO A 12 13.02 -0.43 6.50
N GLU A 13 13.85 -1.00 7.39
CA GLU A 13 13.50 -2.21 8.13
C GLU A 13 12.12 -2.08 8.75
N SER A 14 11.20 -2.98 8.36
CA SER A 14 9.79 -2.88 8.70
C SER A 14 9.04 -4.09 8.16
N LEU A 15 7.78 -4.22 8.51
CA LEU A 15 6.92 -5.23 7.90
C LEU A 15 6.86 -5.06 6.38
N GLY A 16 6.73 -3.82 5.90
CA GLY A 16 6.66 -3.56 4.47
C GLY A 16 7.90 -4.07 3.74
N LYS A 17 9.07 -3.81 4.27
CA LYS A 17 10.31 -4.33 3.69
C LYS A 17 10.35 -5.85 3.71
N ASN A 18 9.93 -6.47 4.80
CA ASN A 18 9.91 -7.93 4.91
C ASN A 18 9.00 -8.58 3.86
N LEU A 19 7.94 -7.88 3.45
CA LEU A 19 7.05 -8.36 2.40
C LEU A 19 7.53 -8.03 0.99
N GLY A 20 8.65 -7.32 0.86
CA GLY A 20 9.19 -6.92 -0.42
C GLY A 20 8.49 -5.74 -1.07
N ILE A 21 7.74 -4.97 -0.29
CA ILE A 21 7.05 -3.77 -0.81
C ILE A 21 8.09 -2.74 -1.22
N GLN A 22 7.93 -2.20 -2.42
CA GLN A 22 8.75 -1.10 -2.93
C GLN A 22 7.86 0.05 -3.34
N LEU A 23 8.23 1.25 -2.92
CA LEU A 23 7.56 2.46 -3.37
C LEU A 23 8.06 2.82 -4.76
N VAL A 24 7.13 3.11 -5.66
CA VAL A 24 7.45 3.54 -7.01
C VAL A 24 7.38 5.06 -7.11
N SER A 25 6.33 5.66 -6.59
CA SER A 25 6.17 7.11 -6.59
C SER A 25 5.26 7.55 -5.46
N ILE A 26 5.54 8.74 -4.93
CA ILE A 26 4.68 9.43 -3.97
C ILE A 26 4.49 10.84 -4.50
N GLU A 27 3.24 11.19 -4.76
CA GLU A 27 2.83 12.53 -5.15
C GLU A 27 1.73 12.99 -4.20
N GLU A 28 1.38 14.25 -4.26
CA GLU A 28 0.30 14.75 -3.40
C GLU A 28 -1.01 14.04 -3.70
N GLY A 29 -1.48 13.24 -2.74
CA GLY A 29 -2.73 12.49 -2.90
C GLY A 29 -2.65 11.27 -3.79
N TYR A 30 -1.46 10.81 -4.15
CA TYR A 30 -1.30 9.69 -5.07
C TYR A 30 -0.02 8.91 -4.78
N VAL A 31 -0.13 7.60 -4.64
CA VAL A 31 1.01 6.72 -4.34
C VAL A 31 0.95 5.48 -5.22
N LYS A 32 2.10 5.07 -5.73
CA LYS A 32 2.26 3.77 -6.40
C LYS A 32 3.31 2.95 -5.68
N ALA A 33 3.04 1.65 -5.56
CA ALA A 33 3.95 0.69 -4.96
C ALA A 33 3.78 -0.67 -5.62
N THR A 34 4.76 -1.54 -5.42
CA THR A 34 4.70 -2.93 -5.88
C THR A 34 4.97 -3.87 -4.72
N MET A 35 4.49 -5.09 -4.83
CA MET A 35 4.78 -6.15 -3.87
C MET A 35 4.89 -7.48 -4.62
N PRO A 36 5.95 -8.27 -4.39
CA PRO A 36 6.05 -9.57 -5.03
C PRO A 36 4.99 -10.53 -4.50
N VAL A 37 4.58 -11.46 -5.34
CA VAL A 37 3.76 -12.59 -4.92
C VAL A 37 4.66 -13.81 -4.86
N ASP A 38 5.18 -14.11 -3.69
CA ASP A 38 6.17 -15.15 -3.44
C ASP A 38 5.97 -15.77 -2.04
N GLU A 39 6.95 -16.47 -1.54
CA GLU A 39 6.87 -17.15 -0.24
C GLU A 39 6.63 -16.20 0.94
N ARG A 40 6.96 -14.92 0.80
CA ARG A 40 6.78 -13.91 1.85
C ARG A 40 5.35 -13.41 1.95
N THR A 41 4.57 -13.56 0.88
CA THR A 41 3.27 -12.90 0.72
C THR A 41 2.15 -13.85 0.35
N SER A 42 2.42 -15.15 0.34
CA SER A 42 1.47 -16.15 -0.12
C SER A 42 0.93 -17.01 1.00
N ARG A 43 -0.10 -17.76 0.68
CA ARG A 43 -0.64 -18.82 1.51
C ARG A 43 -0.75 -20.11 0.70
N PRO A 44 -0.75 -21.27 1.40
CA PRO A 44 -0.90 -22.54 0.71
C PRO A 44 -2.21 -22.65 -0.08
N CYS A 45 -2.10 -23.16 -1.27
CA CYS A 45 -3.24 -23.45 -2.14
C CYS A 45 -2.81 -24.50 -3.17
N GLU A 46 -3.75 -25.32 -3.61
CA GLU A 46 -3.52 -26.28 -4.69
C GLU A 46 -4.13 -25.73 -5.99
N PRO A 47 -3.46 -25.85 -7.14
CA PRO A 47 -2.16 -26.51 -7.38
C PRO A 47 -0.95 -25.62 -7.07
N LYS A 48 -1.14 -24.38 -6.70
CA LYS A 48 -0.07 -23.40 -6.49
C LYS A 48 -0.47 -22.42 -5.40
N ASP A 49 0.49 -22.04 -4.56
CA ASP A 49 0.26 -21.02 -3.52
C ASP A 49 -0.22 -19.71 -4.17
N ILE A 50 -1.03 -18.98 -3.43
CA ILE A 50 -1.63 -17.73 -3.91
C ILE A 50 -1.36 -16.59 -2.94
N LEU A 51 -1.50 -15.38 -3.42
CA LEU A 51 -1.37 -14.17 -2.62
C LEU A 51 -2.29 -14.23 -1.41
N ASN A 52 -1.72 -13.96 -0.23
CA ASN A 52 -2.46 -13.89 1.02
C ASN A 52 -3.16 -12.54 1.12
N GLY A 53 -4.45 -12.55 1.45
CA GLY A 53 -5.21 -11.31 1.64
C GLY A 53 -4.64 -10.40 2.72
N GLY A 54 -4.03 -10.98 3.76
CA GLY A 54 -3.35 -10.20 4.80
C GLY A 54 -2.17 -9.41 4.25
N ALA A 55 -1.44 -9.97 3.28
CA ALA A 55 -0.37 -9.24 2.61
C ALA A 55 -0.91 -8.08 1.78
N SER A 56 -2.04 -8.27 1.11
CA SER A 56 -2.72 -7.19 0.39
C SER A 56 -3.17 -6.07 1.32
N LEU A 57 -3.69 -6.41 2.50
CA LEU A 57 -4.05 -5.41 3.52
C LEU A 57 -2.82 -4.64 3.98
N ALA A 58 -1.71 -5.32 4.24
CA ALA A 58 -0.46 -4.67 4.64
C ALA A 58 0.06 -3.73 3.55
N LEU A 59 -0.03 -4.13 2.29
CA LEU A 59 0.33 -3.28 1.16
C LEU A 59 -0.53 -2.03 1.12
N ALA A 60 -1.84 -2.17 1.26
CA ALA A 60 -2.76 -1.04 1.24
C ALA A 60 -2.49 -0.06 2.38
N GLU A 61 -2.28 -0.56 3.60
CA GLU A 61 -2.00 0.30 4.75
C GLU A 61 -0.65 1.01 4.59
N THR A 62 0.36 0.31 4.08
CA THR A 62 1.68 0.87 3.83
C THR A 62 1.61 2.02 2.82
N VAL A 63 0.91 1.81 1.72
CA VAL A 63 0.71 2.83 0.68
C VAL A 63 0.04 4.08 1.25
N ALA A 64 -1.07 3.90 1.97
CA ALA A 64 -1.79 5.02 2.56
C ALA A 64 -0.95 5.76 3.60
N GLY A 65 -0.17 5.04 4.40
CA GLY A 65 0.72 5.66 5.39
C GLY A 65 1.76 6.54 4.75
N TYR A 66 2.47 6.04 3.75
CA TYR A 66 3.48 6.83 3.05
C TYR A 66 2.86 7.99 2.28
N GLY A 67 1.64 7.83 1.77
CA GLY A 67 0.94 8.93 1.11
C GLY A 67 0.53 10.05 2.06
N SER A 68 0.22 9.71 3.31
CA SER A 68 -0.18 10.70 4.31
C SER A 68 1.00 11.45 4.93
N ILE A 69 2.19 10.83 5.01
CA ILE A 69 3.35 11.45 5.65
C ILE A 69 3.64 12.87 5.10
N PRO A 70 3.76 13.07 3.79
CA PRO A 70 4.08 14.42 3.28
C PRO A 70 2.93 15.43 3.45
N LEU A 71 1.73 14.98 3.80
CA LEU A 71 0.58 15.84 4.04
C LEU A 71 0.46 16.28 5.50
N CYS A 72 1.29 15.74 6.37
CA CYS A 72 1.30 16.07 7.79
C CYS A 72 2.10 17.36 8.04
N GLU A 73 1.65 18.14 9.03
CA GLU A 73 2.41 19.25 9.53
C GLU A 73 3.62 18.77 10.33
N PRO A 74 4.66 19.62 10.50
CA PRO A 74 5.78 19.25 11.38
C PRO A 74 5.30 18.80 12.76
N GLY A 75 5.85 17.69 13.25
CA GLY A 75 5.46 17.11 14.54
C GLY A 75 4.23 16.24 14.51
N GLN A 76 3.63 16.04 13.35
CA GLN A 76 2.50 15.13 13.17
C GLN A 76 2.93 13.84 12.47
N MET A 77 2.12 12.81 12.62
CA MET A 77 2.29 11.55 11.91
C MET A 77 0.93 10.91 11.63
N PRO A 78 0.82 10.14 10.56
CA PRO A 78 -0.37 9.36 10.31
C PRO A 78 -0.34 8.06 11.11
N CYS A 79 -1.51 7.63 11.60
CA CYS A 79 -1.70 6.32 12.20
C CYS A 79 -2.93 5.66 11.56
N GLY A 80 -2.74 4.50 10.95
CA GLY A 80 -3.85 3.74 10.41
C GLY A 80 -4.76 3.25 11.52
N ILE A 81 -6.04 3.60 11.45
CA ILE A 81 -7.03 3.20 12.47
C ILE A 81 -8.09 2.27 11.92
N GLN A 82 -8.23 2.19 10.62
CA GLN A 82 -9.17 1.29 9.99
C GLN A 82 -8.70 0.94 8.60
N ILE A 83 -8.85 -0.32 8.25
CA ILE A 83 -8.64 -0.80 6.91
C ILE A 83 -9.72 -1.84 6.60
N SER A 84 -10.31 -1.73 5.42
CA SER A 84 -11.23 -2.72 4.91
C SER A 84 -10.93 -2.97 3.43
N ALA A 85 -11.09 -4.21 3.01
CA ALA A 85 -10.80 -4.57 1.62
C ALA A 85 -11.71 -5.68 1.15
N ASN A 86 -11.90 -5.70 -0.16
CA ASN A 86 -12.48 -6.82 -0.87
C ASN A 86 -11.41 -7.41 -1.76
N HIS A 87 -11.09 -8.67 -1.55
CA HIS A 87 -10.16 -9.42 -2.40
C HIS A 87 -10.99 -10.15 -3.45
N VAL A 88 -10.79 -9.78 -4.71
CA VAL A 88 -11.71 -10.22 -5.79
C VAL A 88 -11.06 -11.11 -6.83
N HIS A 89 -9.74 -11.33 -6.72
CA HIS A 89 -9.01 -12.17 -7.67
C HIS A 89 -7.83 -12.85 -6.99
N MET A 90 -7.69 -14.16 -7.21
CA MET A 90 -6.56 -14.94 -6.71
C MET A 90 -5.35 -14.78 -7.63
N VAL A 91 -4.18 -14.57 -7.04
CA VAL A 91 -2.93 -14.39 -7.79
C VAL A 91 -1.96 -15.49 -7.39
N PRO A 92 -1.63 -16.43 -8.28
CA PRO A 92 -0.60 -17.43 -7.99
C PRO A 92 0.79 -16.80 -7.82
N VAL A 93 1.62 -17.46 -7.01
CA VAL A 93 3.02 -17.02 -6.82
C VAL A 93 3.78 -17.02 -8.15
N GLY A 94 4.81 -16.19 -8.25
CA GLY A 94 5.67 -16.09 -9.42
C GLY A 94 5.49 -14.79 -10.19
N THR A 95 4.79 -13.82 -9.62
CA THR A 95 4.56 -12.50 -10.21
C THR A 95 4.61 -11.43 -9.11
N TYR A 96 4.05 -10.28 -9.38
CA TYR A 96 3.93 -9.19 -8.41
C TYR A 96 2.58 -8.50 -8.60
N VAL A 97 2.21 -7.66 -7.66
CA VAL A 97 1.03 -6.80 -7.76
C VAL A 97 1.43 -5.34 -7.63
N GLU A 98 0.62 -4.48 -8.20
CA GLU A 98 0.79 -3.03 -8.16
C GLU A 98 -0.34 -2.41 -7.36
N ALA A 99 0.03 -1.55 -6.40
CA ALA A 99 -0.94 -0.79 -5.63
C ALA A 99 -0.95 0.66 -6.09
N THR A 100 -2.14 1.23 -6.20
CA THR A 100 -2.34 2.65 -6.47
C THR A 100 -3.22 3.21 -5.36
N GLY A 101 -2.65 4.11 -4.57
CA GLY A 101 -3.37 4.83 -3.53
C GLY A 101 -3.81 6.19 -4.02
N THR A 102 -5.07 6.52 -3.82
CA THR A 102 -5.66 7.80 -4.19
C THR A 102 -6.33 8.39 -2.96
N LEU A 103 -6.00 9.64 -2.64
CA LEU A 103 -6.60 10.34 -1.51
C LEU A 103 -8.06 10.68 -1.83
N VAL A 104 -8.97 10.20 -0.99
CA VAL A 104 -10.42 10.45 -1.14
C VAL A 104 -10.84 11.68 -0.34
N HIS A 105 -10.26 11.83 0.86
CA HIS A 105 -10.61 12.92 1.76
C HIS A 105 -9.39 13.31 2.58
N ARG A 106 -9.11 14.60 2.62
CA ARG A 106 -8.08 15.19 3.47
C ARG A 106 -8.76 16.08 4.50
N GLY A 107 -9.02 15.53 5.68
CA GLY A 107 -9.55 16.28 6.79
C GLY A 107 -8.42 16.83 7.66
N ARG A 108 -8.79 17.65 8.64
CA ARG A 108 -7.83 18.23 9.59
C ARG A 108 -7.21 17.17 10.49
N THR A 109 -7.97 16.12 10.84
CA THR A 109 -7.53 15.08 11.77
C THR A 109 -7.53 13.69 11.18
N SER A 110 -7.98 13.52 9.94
CA SER A 110 -8.00 12.21 9.29
C SER A 110 -7.84 12.32 7.80
N HIS A 111 -7.25 11.29 7.21
CA HIS A 111 -7.18 11.10 5.77
C HIS A 111 -7.87 9.79 5.42
N VAL A 112 -8.61 9.80 4.33
CA VAL A 112 -9.23 8.59 3.78
C VAL A 112 -8.62 8.31 2.42
N TRP A 113 -8.10 7.09 2.26
CA TRP A 113 -7.45 6.65 1.03
C TRP A 113 -8.23 5.51 0.40
N ASN A 114 -8.28 5.50 -0.91
CA ASN A 114 -8.64 4.32 -1.68
C ASN A 114 -7.37 3.69 -2.21
N VAL A 115 -7.20 2.38 -2.03
CA VAL A 115 -6.06 1.67 -2.58
C VAL A 115 -6.56 0.50 -3.42
N ASP A 116 -6.28 0.55 -4.70
CA ASP A 116 -6.56 -0.53 -5.63
C ASP A 116 -5.28 -1.30 -5.91
N ILE A 117 -5.36 -2.61 -5.83
CA ILE A 117 -4.25 -3.53 -6.10
C ILE A 117 -4.60 -4.33 -7.34
N LYS A 118 -3.69 -4.32 -8.31
CA LYS A 118 -3.91 -4.95 -9.61
C LYS A 118 -2.74 -5.84 -9.99
N THR A 119 -3.02 -6.81 -10.85
CA THR A 119 -1.96 -7.58 -11.53
C THR A 119 -1.23 -6.67 -12.52
N PRO A 120 -0.02 -7.06 -12.99
CA PRO A 120 0.69 -6.28 -13.99
C PRO A 120 -0.11 -6.06 -15.28
N ASP A 121 -1.00 -6.98 -15.63
CA ASP A 121 -1.86 -6.85 -16.82
C ASP A 121 -3.19 -6.13 -16.53
N GLY A 122 -3.34 -5.55 -15.33
CA GLY A 122 -4.43 -4.63 -15.04
C GLY A 122 -5.68 -5.23 -14.41
N LYS A 123 -5.66 -6.51 -14.02
CA LYS A 123 -6.82 -7.11 -13.33
C LYS A 123 -6.87 -6.66 -11.89
N LEU A 124 -8.05 -6.26 -11.43
CA LEU A 124 -8.25 -5.90 -10.03
C LEU A 124 -8.13 -7.12 -9.14
N VAL A 125 -7.23 -7.04 -8.17
CA VAL A 125 -6.97 -8.09 -7.17
C VAL A 125 -7.67 -7.78 -5.86
N SER A 126 -7.50 -6.54 -5.39
CA SER A 126 -8.12 -6.05 -4.17
C SER A 126 -8.45 -4.58 -4.32
N THR A 127 -9.52 -4.17 -3.67
CA THR A 127 -9.84 -2.75 -3.50
C THR A 127 -10.03 -2.48 -2.03
N ALA A 128 -9.35 -1.45 -1.52
CA ALA A 128 -9.28 -1.19 -0.09
C ALA A 128 -9.59 0.25 0.23
N ARG A 129 -10.11 0.46 1.44
CA ARG A 129 -10.29 1.78 2.02
C ARG A 129 -9.48 1.82 3.31
N VAL A 130 -8.62 2.85 3.43
CA VAL A 130 -7.76 3.04 4.59
C VAL A 130 -8.06 4.39 5.21
N VAL A 131 -8.24 4.41 6.53
CA VAL A 131 -8.42 5.65 7.29
C VAL A 131 -7.20 5.85 8.18
N ASN A 132 -6.52 6.98 8.00
CA ASN A 132 -5.41 7.40 8.84
C ASN A 132 -5.86 8.54 9.74
N LEU A 133 -5.62 8.40 11.04
CA LEU A 133 -5.74 9.49 11.99
C LEU A 133 -4.43 10.26 12.01
N ILE A 134 -4.50 11.59 11.99
CA ILE A 134 -3.32 12.45 12.04
C ILE A 134 -3.11 12.87 13.49
N VAL A 135 -2.00 12.45 14.07
CA VAL A 135 -1.73 12.62 15.49
C VAL A 135 -0.41 13.32 15.72
N LYS A 136 -0.21 13.89 16.91
CA LYS A 136 1.08 14.46 17.31
C LYS A 136 2.04 13.33 17.65
N LYS A 137 3.29 13.48 17.22
CA LYS A 137 4.36 12.59 17.66
C LYS A 137 4.60 12.84 19.14
N ARG A 138 4.60 11.77 19.93
CA ARG A 138 4.82 11.83 21.37
C ARG A 138 6.07 11.09 21.82
N LEU A 139 6.85 10.66 20.87
CA LEU A 139 8.06 9.89 21.13
C LEU A 139 9.29 10.78 21.20
#